data_d43ce68ba0d15543e5d284d252b19932
#
_entry.id   d43ce68ba0d15543e5d284d252b19932
#
_cell.length_a   1.000
_cell.length_b   1.000
_cell.length_c   1.000
_cell.angle_alpha   90.00
_cell.angle_beta   90.00
_cell.angle_gamma   90.00
#
_symmetry.space_group_name_H-M   'P 1'
#
loop_
_entity.id
_entity.type
_entity.pdbx_description
1 polymer ?
#
loop_
_entity_poly.entity_id
_entity_poly.type
_entity_poly.pdbx_seq_one_letter_code
_entity_poly.pdbx_strand_id
1 'polypeptide(L)'
;INLKPNELINSGDDLIAFYSEESQDEVDLESFNKIDFDEKVLQINSLTDIFKINSLAIEEDFILLTKNKNSSKISKTNNLINPENIFIEQGVNMEYSTLNASNGPIYISKNCEIMEGTLIRGPFALCEYSTLKLGSKIYGGTTIGPHCKIGGEVSNSIVQGYSNKGHDGFLGNSLIGEWCNLGADTNNSNLKNNYATVKLWHYETGRFANTGLQFCGLIMGDHSKCGINT
;
A
#
# COMPACT_ATOMS: atom_id res chain seq x y z
N ILE A 1 2.94 -17.23 14.44
CA ILE A 1 4.08 -18.16 14.61
C ILE A 1 4.59 -17.96 16.04
N ASN A 2 4.66 -19.03 16.87
CA ASN A 2 5.26 -19.00 18.19
C ASN A 2 6.54 -19.83 18.16
N LEU A 3 7.69 -19.16 18.04
CA LEU A 3 9.00 -19.78 18.14
C LEU A 3 9.37 -19.99 19.61
N LYS A 4 10.00 -21.13 19.90
CA LYS A 4 10.70 -21.36 21.15
C LYS A 4 12.15 -20.89 21.04
N PRO A 5 12.85 -20.74 22.19
CA PRO A 5 14.28 -20.43 22.17
C PRO A 5 15.08 -21.38 21.28
N ASN A 6 15.99 -20.84 20.50
CA ASN A 6 16.83 -21.55 19.56
C ASN A 6 16.06 -22.32 18.45
N GLU A 7 14.89 -21.84 18.07
CA GLU A 7 14.17 -22.27 16.89
C GLU A 7 14.31 -21.24 15.77
N LEU A 8 14.39 -21.73 14.53
CA LEU A 8 14.29 -20.92 13.33
C LEU A 8 13.29 -21.52 12.35
N ILE A 9 12.68 -20.67 11.55
CA ILE A 9 11.72 -21.05 10.51
C ILE A 9 12.28 -20.64 9.15
N ASN A 10 12.32 -21.59 8.23
CA ASN A 10 12.66 -21.38 6.83
C ASN A 10 11.48 -21.67 5.91
N SER A 11 11.46 -21.02 4.75
CA SER A 11 10.66 -21.44 3.60
C SER A 11 11.61 -21.75 2.45
N GLY A 12 11.86 -23.03 2.21
CA GLY A 12 12.97 -23.46 1.35
C GLY A 12 14.31 -22.97 1.89
N ASP A 13 15.07 -22.24 1.08
CA ASP A 13 16.38 -21.66 1.47
C ASP A 13 16.26 -20.30 2.18
N ASP A 14 15.07 -19.71 2.24
CA ASP A 14 14.86 -18.39 2.83
C ASP A 14 14.60 -18.48 4.34
N LEU A 15 15.41 -17.78 5.14
CA LEU A 15 15.16 -17.60 6.56
C LEU A 15 13.99 -16.63 6.77
N ILE A 16 12.92 -17.10 7.44
CA ILE A 16 11.77 -16.27 7.77
C ILE A 16 11.95 -15.58 9.12
N ALA A 17 12.27 -16.34 10.13
CA ALA A 17 12.46 -15.84 11.49
C ALA A 17 13.30 -16.81 12.32
N PHE A 18 13.93 -16.29 13.36
CA PHE A 18 14.55 -17.08 14.42
C PHE A 18 14.33 -16.42 15.77
N TYR A 19 14.41 -17.21 16.84
CA TYR A 19 14.36 -16.71 18.20
C TYR A 19 15.63 -17.10 18.96
N SER A 20 16.42 -16.08 19.36
CA SER A 20 17.56 -16.22 20.26
C SER A 20 17.21 -15.60 21.62
N GLU A 21 17.55 -16.27 22.72
CA GLU A 21 17.37 -15.72 24.08
C GLU A 21 18.43 -14.66 24.42
N GLU A 22 19.57 -14.71 23.76
CA GLU A 22 20.67 -13.76 23.98
C GLU A 22 20.83 -12.80 22.80
N SER A 23 21.10 -11.54 23.10
CA SER A 23 21.51 -10.57 22.08
C SER A 23 22.94 -10.89 21.66
N GLN A 24 23.16 -11.19 20.40
CA GLN A 24 24.44 -11.55 19.80
C GLN A 24 24.75 -10.65 18.62
N ASP A 25 26.00 -10.25 18.46
CA ASP A 25 26.47 -9.49 17.31
C ASP A 25 26.53 -10.37 16.04
N GLU A 26 26.79 -11.66 16.21
CA GLU A 26 26.78 -12.68 15.16
C GLU A 26 25.96 -13.89 15.65
N VAL A 27 25.04 -14.36 14.81
CA VAL A 27 24.18 -15.50 15.12
C VAL A 27 24.59 -16.71 14.28
N ASP A 28 25.00 -17.78 14.95
CA ASP A 28 25.25 -19.08 14.30
C ASP A 28 23.92 -19.81 14.08
N LEU A 29 23.33 -19.62 12.91
CA LEU A 29 22.04 -20.22 12.53
C LEU A 29 22.09 -21.76 12.40
N GLU A 30 23.29 -22.35 12.27
CA GLU A 30 23.43 -23.82 12.20
C GLU A 30 23.13 -24.49 13.56
N SER A 31 23.24 -23.74 14.66
CA SER A 31 22.97 -24.24 16.01
C SER A 31 21.45 -24.28 16.34
N PHE A 32 20.58 -23.70 15.49
CA PHE A 32 19.15 -23.63 15.73
C PHE A 32 18.41 -24.87 15.23
N ASN A 33 17.31 -25.20 15.92
CA ASN A 33 16.35 -26.19 15.45
C ASN A 33 15.55 -25.64 14.27
N LYS A 34 15.73 -26.21 13.07
CA LYS A 34 15.08 -25.77 11.83
C LYS A 34 13.65 -26.30 11.78
N ILE A 35 12.70 -25.40 11.50
CA ILE A 35 11.30 -25.69 11.27
C ILE A 35 10.98 -25.25 9.84
N ASP A 36 10.53 -26.17 9.01
CA ASP A 36 10.12 -25.85 7.64
C ASP A 36 8.72 -25.25 7.65
N PHE A 37 8.54 -24.15 6.91
CA PHE A 37 7.28 -23.46 6.72
C PHE A 37 6.79 -23.70 5.29
N ASP A 38 5.79 -24.54 5.16
CA ASP A 38 5.31 -25.01 3.85
C ASP A 38 4.32 -24.04 3.18
N GLU A 39 3.91 -22.95 3.86
CA GLU A 39 3.02 -21.97 3.29
C GLU A 39 3.79 -20.90 2.49
N LYS A 40 3.12 -20.32 1.50
CA LYS A 40 3.71 -19.24 0.69
C LYS A 40 3.95 -18.00 1.55
N VAL A 41 5.18 -17.52 1.55
CA VAL A 41 5.59 -16.28 2.22
C VAL A 41 5.57 -15.13 1.22
N LEU A 42 5.02 -13.98 1.62
CA LEU A 42 5.15 -12.74 0.88
C LEU A 42 6.50 -12.12 1.19
N GLN A 43 7.32 -11.95 0.16
CA GLN A 43 8.66 -11.38 0.27
C GLN A 43 8.77 -10.04 -0.43
N ILE A 44 9.50 -9.11 0.17
CA ILE A 44 9.87 -7.83 -0.41
C ILE A 44 11.38 -7.87 -0.68
N ASN A 45 11.76 -8.16 -1.92
CA ASN A 45 13.15 -8.22 -2.37
C ASN A 45 13.59 -6.93 -3.08
N SER A 46 12.62 -6.11 -3.48
CA SER A 46 12.84 -4.83 -4.14
C SER A 46 11.75 -3.83 -3.77
N LEU A 47 12.00 -2.53 -3.98
CA LEU A 47 10.99 -1.49 -3.74
C LEU A 47 9.74 -1.67 -4.61
N THR A 48 9.87 -2.28 -5.79
CA THR A 48 8.74 -2.55 -6.68
C THR A 48 7.83 -3.66 -6.16
N ASP A 49 8.33 -4.56 -5.32
CA ASP A 49 7.51 -5.63 -4.76
C ASP A 49 6.42 -5.08 -3.84
N ILE A 50 6.67 -3.94 -3.18
CA ILE A 50 5.73 -3.28 -2.28
C ILE A 50 4.39 -3.01 -2.99
N PHE A 51 4.38 -2.39 -4.18
CA PHE A 51 3.11 -2.16 -4.89
C PHE A 51 2.64 -3.40 -5.67
N LYS A 52 3.51 -4.33 -6.02
CA LYS A 52 3.11 -5.58 -6.71
C LYS A 52 2.29 -6.52 -5.83
N ILE A 53 2.67 -6.64 -4.56
CA ILE A 53 2.02 -7.54 -3.61
C ILE A 53 0.92 -6.85 -2.79
N ASN A 54 0.77 -5.52 -2.90
CA ASN A 54 -0.11 -4.72 -2.06
C ASN A 54 -1.58 -5.16 -2.12
N SER A 55 -2.09 -5.57 -3.28
CA SER A 55 -3.45 -6.08 -3.40
C SER A 55 -3.68 -7.29 -2.49
N LEU A 56 -2.77 -8.26 -2.54
CA LEU A 56 -2.84 -9.46 -1.71
C LEU A 56 -2.69 -9.12 -0.23
N ALA A 57 -1.76 -8.23 0.11
CA ALA A 57 -1.58 -7.78 1.49
C ALA A 57 -2.86 -7.12 2.07
N ILE A 58 -3.52 -6.26 1.28
CA ILE A 58 -4.80 -5.64 1.69
C ILE A 58 -5.87 -6.71 1.93
N GLU A 59 -5.96 -7.74 1.08
CA GLU A 59 -6.95 -8.81 1.22
C GLU A 59 -6.72 -9.63 2.51
N GLU A 60 -5.48 -10.01 2.78
CA GLU A 60 -5.11 -10.76 3.98
C GLU A 60 -5.29 -9.92 5.26
N ASP A 61 -4.83 -8.68 5.25
CA ASP A 61 -4.97 -7.75 6.37
C ASP A 61 -6.44 -7.41 6.64
N PHE A 62 -7.27 -7.28 5.61
CA PHE A 62 -8.70 -7.04 5.77
C PHE A 62 -9.36 -8.12 6.61
N ILE A 63 -9.09 -9.39 6.31
CA ILE A 63 -9.63 -10.52 7.08
C ILE A 63 -9.18 -10.46 8.54
N LEU A 64 -7.89 -10.17 8.75
CA LEU A 64 -7.31 -10.12 10.09
C LEU A 64 -7.86 -8.94 10.91
N LEU A 65 -7.90 -7.74 10.31
CA LEU A 65 -8.27 -6.49 10.98
C LEU A 65 -9.77 -6.40 11.26
N THR A 66 -10.61 -7.03 10.44
CA THR A 66 -12.07 -6.96 10.59
C THR A 66 -12.67 -8.12 11.39
N LYS A 67 -11.87 -9.14 11.68
CA LYS A 67 -12.31 -10.33 12.43
C LYS A 67 -12.97 -9.94 13.76
N ASN A 68 -14.22 -10.37 13.95
CA ASN A 68 -15.04 -10.10 15.14
C ASN A 68 -15.31 -8.59 15.39
N LYS A 69 -15.22 -7.75 14.37
CA LYS A 69 -15.57 -6.32 14.45
C LYS A 69 -16.78 -6.00 13.57
N ASN A 70 -17.48 -4.93 13.93
CA ASN A 70 -18.59 -4.40 13.15
C ASN A 70 -18.17 -3.12 12.46
N SER A 71 -18.47 -2.99 11.17
CA SER A 71 -18.30 -1.75 10.42
C SER A 71 -19.26 -0.67 10.93
N SER A 72 -18.82 0.58 10.91
CA SER A 72 -19.67 1.75 11.17
C SER A 72 -20.76 1.85 10.11
N LYS A 73 -21.88 2.51 10.47
CA LYS A 73 -22.97 2.78 9.52
C LYS A 73 -22.51 3.75 8.45
N ILE A 74 -22.80 3.42 7.20
CA ILE A 74 -22.53 4.25 6.04
C ILE A 74 -23.77 5.06 5.71
N SER A 75 -23.61 6.36 5.41
CA SER A 75 -24.70 7.22 4.99
C SER A 75 -25.33 6.71 3.67
N LYS A 76 -26.64 6.84 3.57
CA LYS A 76 -27.42 6.41 2.37
C LYS A 76 -27.17 7.27 1.14
N THR A 77 -26.46 8.37 1.25
CA THR A 77 -26.03 9.19 0.12
C THR A 77 -24.94 8.53 -0.71
N ASN A 78 -24.26 7.53 -0.14
CA ASN A 78 -23.18 6.80 -0.80
C ASN A 78 -23.71 5.61 -1.59
N ASN A 79 -23.06 5.32 -2.73
CA ASN A 79 -23.34 4.14 -3.53
C ASN A 79 -22.35 3.04 -3.17
N LEU A 80 -22.84 1.86 -2.82
CA LEU A 80 -22.02 0.73 -2.42
C LEU A 80 -22.27 -0.46 -3.34
N ILE A 81 -21.20 -1.07 -3.82
CA ILE A 81 -21.23 -2.32 -4.58
C ILE A 81 -20.39 -3.34 -3.81
N ASN A 82 -20.99 -4.47 -3.49
CA ASN A 82 -20.41 -5.53 -2.63
C ASN A 82 -20.14 -5.02 -1.19
N PRO A 83 -21.17 -4.48 -0.51
CA PRO A 83 -21.00 -3.81 0.79
C PRO A 83 -20.43 -4.71 1.90
N GLU A 84 -20.58 -6.03 1.80
CA GLU A 84 -20.01 -7.02 2.72
C GLU A 84 -18.48 -7.03 2.74
N ASN A 85 -17.86 -6.55 1.67
CA ASN A 85 -16.40 -6.40 1.56
C ASN A 85 -15.94 -4.95 1.84
N ILE A 86 -16.80 -4.13 2.48
CA ILE A 86 -16.47 -2.75 2.86
C ILE A 86 -16.51 -2.64 4.38
N PHE A 87 -15.37 -2.25 4.96
CA PHE A 87 -15.27 -2.01 6.39
C PHE A 87 -14.87 -0.58 6.68
N ILE A 88 -15.64 0.10 7.52
CA ILE A 88 -15.43 1.51 7.88
C ILE A 88 -15.36 1.61 9.41
N GLU A 89 -14.29 2.20 9.91
CA GLU A 89 -14.11 2.47 11.34
C GLU A 89 -14.90 3.72 11.78
N GLN A 90 -14.83 4.02 13.07
CA GLN A 90 -15.54 5.16 13.67
C GLN A 90 -14.95 6.51 13.24
N GLY A 91 -15.78 7.52 13.18
CA GLY A 91 -15.38 8.91 12.91
C GLY A 91 -15.11 9.21 11.44
N VAL A 92 -15.39 8.29 10.53
CA VAL A 92 -15.27 8.54 9.09
C VAL A 92 -16.41 9.45 8.62
N ASN A 93 -16.04 10.53 7.94
CA ASN A 93 -16.95 11.43 7.25
C ASN A 93 -16.96 11.13 5.74
N MET A 94 -18.10 10.71 5.20
CA MET A 94 -18.23 10.34 3.79
C MET A 94 -19.66 10.51 3.30
N GLU A 95 -19.84 11.37 2.31
CA GLU A 95 -21.13 11.61 1.66
C GLU A 95 -20.97 11.66 0.14
N TYR A 96 -21.98 11.20 -0.61
CA TYR A 96 -22.04 11.25 -2.07
C TYR A 96 -20.84 10.63 -2.80
N SER A 97 -20.27 9.55 -2.23
CA SER A 97 -19.18 8.80 -2.80
C SER A 97 -19.62 7.43 -3.32
N THR A 98 -18.83 6.79 -4.17
CA THR A 98 -19.09 5.44 -4.69
C THR A 98 -17.96 4.51 -4.34
N LEU A 99 -18.26 3.41 -3.63
CA LEU A 99 -17.33 2.36 -3.25
C LEU A 99 -17.69 1.05 -3.93
N ASN A 100 -16.77 0.50 -4.71
CA ASN A 100 -16.94 -0.77 -5.42
C ASN A 100 -15.90 -1.80 -4.94
N ALA A 101 -16.36 -2.73 -4.11
CA ALA A 101 -15.56 -3.83 -3.57
C ALA A 101 -15.71 -5.14 -4.35
N SER A 102 -16.13 -5.11 -5.63
CA SER A 102 -16.31 -6.32 -6.44
C SER A 102 -14.99 -7.05 -6.74
N ASN A 103 -13.88 -6.34 -6.79
CA ASN A 103 -12.56 -6.90 -7.13
C ASN A 103 -11.63 -7.06 -5.92
N GLY A 104 -12.11 -6.76 -4.72
CA GLY A 104 -11.35 -6.85 -3.48
C GLY A 104 -11.90 -5.92 -2.40
N PRO A 105 -11.49 -6.09 -1.14
CA PRO A 105 -12.04 -5.36 -0.01
C PRO A 105 -11.66 -3.88 0.00
N ILE A 106 -12.47 -3.10 0.71
CA ILE A 106 -12.21 -1.68 0.99
C ILE A 106 -12.20 -1.49 2.51
N TYR A 107 -11.08 -1.04 3.03
CA TYR A 107 -10.90 -0.72 4.44
C TYR A 107 -10.67 0.77 4.63
N ILE A 108 -11.53 1.42 5.41
CA ILE A 108 -11.39 2.84 5.77
C ILE A 108 -11.21 2.94 7.28
N SER A 109 -10.04 3.39 7.71
CA SER A 109 -9.71 3.54 9.11
C SER A 109 -10.36 4.77 9.75
N LYS A 110 -10.18 4.91 11.06
CA LYS A 110 -10.85 5.93 11.88
C LYS A 110 -10.53 7.37 11.45
N ASN A 111 -11.51 8.24 11.63
CA ASN A 111 -11.38 9.69 11.45
C ASN A 111 -10.89 10.11 10.06
N CYS A 112 -11.15 9.30 9.04
CA CYS A 112 -10.89 9.67 7.65
C CYS A 112 -12.00 10.57 7.09
N GLU A 113 -11.63 11.39 6.12
CA GLU A 113 -12.56 12.19 5.33
C GLU A 113 -12.53 11.75 3.88
N ILE A 114 -13.69 11.42 3.31
CA ILE A 114 -13.84 11.10 1.90
C ILE A 114 -14.83 12.11 1.31
N MET A 115 -14.30 13.07 0.57
CA MET A 115 -15.09 14.17 0.03
C MET A 115 -15.94 13.71 -1.14
N GLU A 116 -16.96 14.49 -1.44
CA GLU A 116 -18.02 14.19 -2.41
C GLU A 116 -17.48 13.89 -3.81
N GLY A 117 -18.15 13.00 -4.51
CA GLY A 117 -17.81 12.58 -5.86
C GLY A 117 -16.62 11.64 -5.96
N THR A 118 -16.05 11.20 -4.83
CA THR A 118 -14.93 10.24 -4.81
C THR A 118 -15.40 8.85 -5.28
N LEU A 119 -14.60 8.23 -6.15
CA LEU A 119 -14.83 6.90 -6.69
C LEU A 119 -13.70 5.97 -6.26
N ILE A 120 -14.05 4.89 -5.56
CA ILE A 120 -13.09 3.93 -5.02
C ILE A 120 -13.36 2.54 -5.55
N ARG A 121 -12.32 1.85 -6.03
CA ARG A 121 -12.33 0.41 -6.32
C ARG A 121 -11.37 -0.32 -5.40
N GLY A 122 -11.82 -1.41 -4.82
CA GLY A 122 -10.97 -2.33 -4.05
C GLY A 122 -10.09 -3.22 -4.95
N PRO A 123 -9.04 -3.87 -4.36
CA PRO A 123 -8.66 -3.77 -2.93
C PRO A 123 -8.07 -2.38 -2.60
N PHE A 124 -8.51 -1.79 -1.49
CA PHE A 124 -8.08 -0.45 -1.08
C PHE A 124 -8.02 -0.31 0.44
N ALA A 125 -7.00 0.38 0.94
CA ALA A 125 -6.87 0.75 2.34
C ALA A 125 -6.59 2.25 2.51
N LEU A 126 -7.39 2.91 3.36
CA LEU A 126 -7.17 4.29 3.80
C LEU A 126 -6.91 4.29 5.31
N CYS A 127 -5.69 4.66 5.70
CA CYS A 127 -5.30 4.74 7.10
C CYS A 127 -5.81 6.02 7.78
N GLU A 128 -5.75 6.02 9.10
CA GLU A 128 -6.40 7.01 9.94
C GLU A 128 -6.01 8.46 9.63
N TYR A 129 -6.95 9.37 9.88
CA TYR A 129 -6.82 10.83 9.71
C TYR A 129 -6.45 11.27 8.28
N SER A 130 -6.68 10.42 7.30
CA SER A 130 -6.38 10.75 5.90
C SER A 130 -7.60 11.26 5.17
N THR A 131 -7.38 12.06 4.14
CA THR A 131 -8.43 12.70 3.34
C THR A 131 -8.31 12.29 1.88
N LEU A 132 -9.41 11.82 1.28
CA LEU A 132 -9.59 11.79 -0.17
C LEU A 132 -10.31 13.07 -0.60
N LYS A 133 -9.70 13.82 -1.50
CA LYS A 133 -10.21 15.11 -1.99
C LYS A 133 -11.38 14.93 -2.95
N LEU A 134 -12.13 16.00 -3.19
CA LEU A 134 -13.29 16.04 -4.10
C LEU A 134 -13.00 15.34 -5.44
N GLY A 135 -13.89 14.43 -5.84
CA GLY A 135 -13.80 13.77 -7.13
C GLY A 135 -12.61 12.85 -7.35
N SER A 136 -11.91 12.42 -6.30
CA SER A 136 -10.77 11.50 -6.43
C SER A 136 -11.19 10.18 -7.07
N LYS A 137 -10.29 9.61 -7.90
CA LYS A 137 -10.46 8.33 -8.60
C LYS A 137 -9.39 7.36 -8.10
N ILE A 138 -9.81 6.42 -7.27
CA ILE A 138 -8.90 5.45 -6.64
C ILE A 138 -9.16 4.07 -7.22
N TYR A 139 -8.13 3.50 -7.83
CA TYR A 139 -8.13 2.13 -8.33
C TYR A 139 -7.52 1.16 -7.32
N GLY A 140 -7.80 -0.12 -7.52
CA GLY A 140 -7.34 -1.19 -6.64
C GLY A 140 -5.82 -1.32 -6.52
N GLY A 141 -5.40 -2.06 -5.49
CA GLY A 141 -3.99 -2.21 -5.13
C GLY A 141 -3.39 -0.96 -4.48
N THR A 142 -4.23 -0.08 -3.93
CA THR A 142 -3.79 1.21 -3.39
C THR A 142 -3.93 1.25 -1.87
N THR A 143 -2.84 1.66 -1.20
CA THR A 143 -2.81 1.92 0.24
C THR A 143 -2.39 3.36 0.49
N ILE A 144 -3.20 4.09 1.25
CA ILE A 144 -2.91 5.45 1.70
C ILE A 144 -2.64 5.42 3.20
N GLY A 145 -1.42 5.72 3.58
CA GLY A 145 -0.95 5.79 4.96
C GLY A 145 -1.62 6.91 5.78
N PRO A 146 -1.33 6.98 7.09
CA PRO A 146 -1.99 7.92 7.99
C PRO A 146 -1.65 9.38 7.67
N HIS A 147 -2.58 10.28 8.00
CA HIS A 147 -2.43 11.74 7.85
C HIS A 147 -2.08 12.21 6.43
N CYS A 148 -2.48 11.48 5.40
CA CYS A 148 -2.28 11.83 3.99
C CYS A 148 -3.46 12.60 3.40
N LYS A 149 -3.20 13.39 2.35
CA LYS A 149 -4.23 14.05 1.55
C LYS A 149 -4.06 13.70 0.09
N ILE A 150 -5.04 13.00 -0.48
CA ILE A 150 -4.95 12.43 -1.82
C ILE A 150 -6.07 12.97 -2.70
N GLY A 151 -5.73 13.40 -3.90
CA GLY A 151 -6.62 13.88 -4.96
C GLY A 151 -6.19 13.37 -6.34
N GLY A 152 -7.04 13.58 -7.32
CA GLY A 152 -6.80 13.16 -8.70
C GLY A 152 -6.99 11.65 -8.91
N GLU A 153 -6.17 11.05 -9.77
CA GLU A 153 -6.25 9.64 -10.11
C GLU A 153 -5.07 8.85 -9.54
N VAL A 154 -5.36 7.83 -8.74
CA VAL A 154 -4.34 6.98 -8.10
C VAL A 154 -4.64 5.52 -8.36
N SER A 155 -3.65 4.75 -8.79
CA SER A 155 -3.77 3.34 -9.14
C SER A 155 -2.57 2.54 -8.66
N ASN A 156 -2.82 1.40 -8.00
CA ASN A 156 -1.80 0.43 -7.59
C ASN A 156 -0.57 1.09 -6.96
N SER A 157 -0.79 1.93 -5.95
CA SER A 157 0.26 2.77 -5.36
C SER A 157 0.18 2.77 -3.85
N ILE A 158 1.33 2.90 -3.21
CA ILE A 158 1.42 3.07 -1.76
C ILE A 158 1.92 4.49 -1.47
N VAL A 159 1.18 5.20 -0.64
CA VAL A 159 1.61 6.49 -0.08
C VAL A 159 1.77 6.28 1.42
N GLN A 160 2.98 6.43 1.92
CA GLN A 160 3.26 6.33 3.36
C GLN A 160 2.75 7.57 4.10
N GLY A 161 2.89 7.59 5.42
CA GLY A 161 2.26 8.61 6.26
C GLY A 161 2.67 10.06 5.94
N TYR A 162 1.82 11.01 6.33
CA TYR A 162 2.09 12.45 6.34
C TYR A 162 2.42 13.06 4.97
N SER A 163 1.97 12.43 3.89
CA SER A 163 2.31 12.81 2.51
C SER A 163 1.09 13.31 1.76
N ASN A 164 1.31 14.22 0.82
CA ASN A 164 0.24 14.87 0.08
C ASN A 164 0.43 14.74 -1.43
N LYS A 165 -0.61 14.23 -2.09
CA LYS A 165 -0.93 14.42 -3.50
C LYS A 165 -2.35 14.98 -3.56
N GLY A 166 -2.56 16.19 -3.05
CA GLY A 166 -3.89 16.75 -2.81
C GLY A 166 -4.61 17.32 -4.04
N HIS A 167 -3.98 17.33 -5.20
CA HIS A 167 -4.51 17.92 -6.44
C HIS A 167 -4.65 16.87 -7.55
N ASP A 168 -5.24 17.26 -8.67
CA ASP A 168 -5.35 16.43 -9.86
C ASP A 168 -3.97 16.04 -10.42
N GLY A 169 -3.96 15.05 -11.29
CA GLY A 169 -2.79 14.38 -11.85
C GLY A 169 -2.82 12.88 -11.59
N PHE A 170 -2.13 12.12 -12.44
CA PHE A 170 -2.07 10.66 -12.37
C PHE A 170 -0.90 10.17 -11.52
N LEU A 171 -1.14 9.20 -10.65
CA LEU A 171 -0.13 8.44 -9.89
C LEU A 171 -0.41 6.95 -10.02
N GLY A 172 0.48 6.20 -10.66
CA GLY A 172 0.28 4.75 -10.86
C GLY A 172 1.53 3.93 -10.60
N ASN A 173 1.37 2.71 -10.07
CA ASN A 173 2.44 1.75 -9.78
C ASN A 173 3.61 2.38 -9.02
N SER A 174 3.30 3.12 -7.96
CA SER A 174 4.24 4.01 -7.29
C SER A 174 4.36 3.73 -5.79
N LEU A 175 5.51 4.08 -5.25
CA LEU A 175 5.77 4.10 -3.81
C LEU A 175 6.22 5.50 -3.41
N ILE A 176 5.45 6.16 -2.56
CA ILE A 176 5.73 7.48 -2.02
C ILE A 176 6.05 7.36 -0.55
N GLY A 177 7.21 7.84 -0.15
CA GLY A 177 7.67 7.84 1.24
C GLY A 177 6.89 8.78 2.16
N GLU A 178 7.39 8.94 3.37
CA GLU A 178 6.77 9.83 4.37
C GLU A 178 7.15 11.30 4.13
N TRP A 179 6.29 12.20 4.58
CA TRP A 179 6.51 13.65 4.51
C TRP A 179 6.77 14.19 3.11
N CYS A 180 6.26 13.50 2.09
CA CYS A 180 6.37 13.89 0.70
C CYS A 180 5.26 14.87 0.29
N ASN A 181 5.53 15.69 -0.73
CA ASN A 181 4.53 16.55 -1.31
C ASN A 181 4.65 16.59 -2.83
N LEU A 182 3.59 16.20 -3.53
CA LEU A 182 3.46 16.34 -4.97
C LEU A 182 2.61 17.58 -5.25
N GLY A 183 3.19 18.53 -5.99
CA GLY A 183 2.53 19.77 -6.38
C GLY A 183 1.32 19.54 -7.27
N ALA A 184 0.55 20.61 -7.53
CA ALA A 184 -0.63 20.52 -8.37
C ALA A 184 -0.26 20.06 -9.79
N ASP A 185 -1.13 19.24 -10.37
CA ASP A 185 -0.97 18.67 -11.72
C ASP A 185 0.34 17.89 -11.92
N THR A 186 0.87 17.30 -10.84
CA THR A 186 1.96 16.34 -10.93
C THR A 186 1.44 15.04 -11.52
N ASN A 187 2.02 14.63 -12.65
CA ASN A 187 1.69 13.39 -13.33
C ASN A 187 2.93 12.50 -13.44
N ASN A 188 2.78 11.22 -13.13
CA ASN A 188 3.85 10.27 -13.44
C ASN A 188 3.38 9.20 -14.41
N SER A 189 4.05 9.07 -15.54
CA SER A 189 3.82 7.93 -16.43
C SER A 189 4.38 6.66 -15.79
N ASN A 190 3.56 5.60 -15.75
CA ASN A 190 3.99 4.28 -15.31
C ASN A 190 4.29 3.32 -16.46
N LEU A 191 4.08 3.77 -17.71
CA LEU A 191 4.28 2.99 -18.93
C LEU A 191 5.10 3.81 -19.95
N LYS A 192 6.15 3.22 -20.50
CA LYS A 192 6.90 3.84 -21.59
C LYS A 192 6.15 3.77 -22.91
N ASN A 193 6.27 4.79 -23.76
CA ASN A 193 5.63 4.84 -25.08
C ASN A 193 6.01 3.66 -26.00
N ASN A 194 7.20 3.11 -25.82
CA ASN A 194 7.67 1.94 -26.59
C ASN A 194 7.38 0.59 -25.91
N TYR A 195 6.60 0.60 -24.81
CA TYR A 195 6.22 -0.58 -24.02
C TYR A 195 7.40 -1.38 -23.45
N ALA A 196 8.61 -0.83 -23.46
CA ALA A 196 9.78 -1.47 -22.87
C ALA A 196 9.70 -1.48 -21.34
N THR A 197 10.41 -2.42 -20.72
CA THR A 197 10.52 -2.48 -19.26
C THR A 197 11.14 -1.20 -18.70
N VAL A 198 10.68 -0.81 -17.51
CA VAL A 198 11.15 0.37 -16.80
C VAL A 198 12.48 0.06 -16.11
N LYS A 199 13.38 1.04 -16.08
CA LYS A 199 14.62 0.98 -15.31
C LYS A 199 14.55 1.98 -14.17
N LEU A 200 14.96 1.55 -12.97
CA LEU A 200 15.10 2.40 -11.80
C LEU A 200 16.58 2.58 -11.47
N TRP A 201 16.90 3.73 -10.86
CA TRP A 201 18.21 3.97 -10.32
C TRP A 201 18.48 3.07 -9.12
N HIS A 202 19.62 2.39 -9.15
CA HIS A 202 20.06 1.50 -8.06
C HIS A 202 21.26 2.14 -7.36
N TYR A 203 21.06 2.57 -6.12
CA TYR A 203 22.04 3.35 -5.38
C TYR A 203 23.34 2.59 -5.10
N GLU A 204 23.27 1.32 -4.73
CA GLU A 204 24.45 0.51 -4.44
C GLU A 204 25.37 0.33 -5.65
N THR A 205 24.79 0.16 -6.84
CA THR A 205 25.56 -0.04 -8.07
C THR A 205 25.85 1.24 -8.83
N GLY A 206 25.22 2.37 -8.46
CA GLY A 206 25.36 3.66 -9.13
C GLY A 206 24.92 3.65 -10.59
N ARG A 207 23.94 2.81 -10.97
CA ARG A 207 23.44 2.71 -12.35
C ARG A 207 21.96 2.36 -12.41
N PHE A 208 21.36 2.55 -13.59
CA PHE A 208 19.99 2.10 -13.84
C PHE A 208 19.93 0.58 -13.99
N ALA A 209 19.12 -0.07 -13.11
CA ALA A 209 18.82 -1.49 -13.16
C ALA A 209 17.44 -1.72 -13.78
N ASN A 210 17.28 -2.80 -14.56
CA ASN A 210 16.00 -3.19 -15.13
C ASN A 210 15.12 -3.78 -14.03
N THR A 211 13.86 -3.28 -13.92
CA THR A 211 12.89 -3.80 -12.94
C THR A 211 12.19 -5.09 -13.40
N GLY A 212 12.30 -5.44 -14.69
CA GLY A 212 11.49 -6.50 -15.30
C GLY A 212 10.02 -6.11 -15.51
N LEU A 213 9.60 -4.93 -15.07
CA LEU A 213 8.20 -4.47 -15.12
C LEU A 213 7.97 -3.55 -16.32
N GLN A 214 6.85 -3.75 -17.00
CA GLN A 214 6.35 -2.85 -18.03
C GLN A 214 5.66 -1.63 -17.37
N PHE A 215 4.96 -1.87 -16.25
CA PHE A 215 4.30 -0.83 -15.46
C PHE A 215 5.05 -0.58 -14.15
N CYS A 216 5.71 0.56 -14.07
CA CYS A 216 6.41 1.02 -12.87
C CYS A 216 6.50 2.55 -12.90
N GLY A 217 5.94 3.18 -11.90
CA GLY A 217 5.88 4.62 -11.76
C GLY A 217 7.00 5.19 -10.89
N LEU A 218 6.63 6.09 -10.00
CA LEU A 218 7.54 6.84 -9.15
C LEU A 218 7.90 6.06 -7.88
N ILE A 219 9.19 5.99 -7.58
CA ILE A 219 9.70 5.61 -6.27
C ILE A 219 10.29 6.87 -5.63
N MET A 220 9.64 7.38 -4.61
CA MET A 220 9.96 8.66 -3.99
C MET A 220 10.32 8.44 -2.51
N GLY A 221 11.55 8.78 -2.15
CA GLY A 221 12.01 8.68 -0.77
C GLY A 221 11.43 9.78 0.14
N ASP A 222 11.58 9.60 1.43
CA ASP A 222 11.03 10.49 2.45
C ASP A 222 11.45 11.96 2.27
N HIS A 223 10.61 12.87 2.72
CA HIS A 223 10.81 14.33 2.66
C HIS A 223 10.99 14.92 1.26
N SER A 224 10.75 14.13 0.20
CA SER A 224 10.89 14.60 -1.19
C SER A 224 9.70 15.46 -1.62
N LYS A 225 9.94 16.38 -2.55
CA LYS A 225 8.89 17.31 -3.04
C LYS A 225 8.99 17.50 -4.53
N CYS A 226 7.85 17.47 -5.21
CA CYS A 226 7.71 17.88 -6.61
C CYS A 226 7.07 19.27 -6.69
N GLY A 227 7.50 20.05 -7.69
CA GLY A 227 6.84 21.31 -8.02
C GLY A 227 5.47 21.11 -8.66
N ILE A 228 4.87 22.22 -9.07
CA ILE A 228 3.63 22.23 -9.87
C ILE A 228 3.98 21.80 -11.31
N ASN A 229 3.08 21.04 -11.96
CA ASN A 229 3.25 20.57 -13.35
C ASN A 229 4.54 19.75 -13.54
N THR A 230 4.85 18.87 -12.61
CA THR A 230 6.01 17.96 -12.72
C THR A 230 5.63 16.66 -13.39
#